data_68fd5e360ddeea5ece5ecb02d85b12c2
#
_entry.id   68fd5e360ddeea5ece5ecb02d85b12c2
#
_cell.length_a   1.000
_cell.length_b   1.000
_cell.length_c   1.000
_cell.angle_alpha   90.00
_cell.angle_beta   90.00
_cell.angle_gamma   90.00
#
_symmetry.space_group_name_H-M   'P 1'
#
loop_
_entity.id
_entity.type
_entity.pdbx_description
1 polymer ?
#
loop_
_entity_poly.entity_id
_entity_poly.type
_entity_poly.pdbx_seq_one_letter_code
_entity_poly.pdbx_strand_id
1 'polypeptide(L)'
;MMHMLEEAIIYATILHQGKVRKIRGVPYILHPIEVAQILSTMTDDEEVITAGILHDIVEDTDGTLAEIEKRFGKRVAELVNSETENKYPEEHADDSWKKRKEESLLVLKNSPDPGVQMLWLADKLSNIRSLAGIYAENGDAVWQNLHQNDPDMQCWYYRSVAEYVELQLNKTGAFKEFIQHINFIWPGTFDSDKTRYKKYKEVSIDGCKQIGHGAKGDVYRYDDELIIKVFNHNNTYSDVEREIAQSRRAFILGIPTAISFGIVDVGNRYGAMYELLDSETFSAHIAKSPSRVDVYANMMADLARTIHGISVTEEDGFPPVTERLHRYIKRGIALEDSALADACMKLVDELSARNTLLHGDFHTGNVFLQKGAPILIDLDRLSTGHPIVEISDLYYYYVVLGEDDPAVVSDFMGFSYETACRFFERFLRSYLETEDENKLRDVRDKASLLCCVRLIHKHHKKGEPSEQGKAIISRCLDKLAGYVKRFDTLVSG
;
A
#
# COMPACT_ATOMS: atom_id res chain seq x y z
N MET A 1 -46.02 6.88 9.73
CA MET A 1 -44.88 6.00 9.48
C MET A 1 -43.81 6.49 10.46
N MET A 2 -43.16 5.62 11.20
CA MET A 2 -42.06 5.99 12.10
C MET A 2 -40.85 6.38 11.22
N HIS A 3 -40.09 7.38 11.65
CA HIS A 3 -38.89 7.81 10.95
C HIS A 3 -37.82 6.70 11.04
N MET A 4 -37.00 6.49 9.99
CA MET A 4 -36.02 5.39 9.94
C MET A 4 -35.09 5.41 11.16
N LEU A 5 -34.64 6.58 11.56
CA LEU A 5 -33.77 6.76 12.72
C LEU A 5 -34.45 6.38 14.04
N GLU A 6 -35.76 6.70 14.20
CA GLU A 6 -36.52 6.32 15.39
C GLU A 6 -36.67 4.78 15.48
N GLU A 7 -36.91 4.12 14.35
CA GLU A 7 -36.99 2.66 14.30
C GLU A 7 -35.62 2.02 14.65
N ALA A 8 -34.51 2.59 14.15
CA ALA A 8 -33.17 2.10 14.44
C ALA A 8 -32.83 2.22 15.94
N ILE A 9 -33.19 3.34 16.59
CA ILE A 9 -32.98 3.55 18.03
C ILE A 9 -33.75 2.49 18.85
N ILE A 10 -35.01 2.25 18.51
CA ILE A 10 -35.84 1.24 19.20
C ILE A 10 -35.24 -0.16 18.97
N TYR A 11 -34.87 -0.50 17.74
CA TYR A 11 -34.29 -1.79 17.38
C TYR A 11 -32.97 -2.04 18.12
N ALA A 12 -32.05 -1.08 18.10
CA ALA A 12 -30.78 -1.17 18.82
C ALA A 12 -30.99 -1.27 20.35
N THR A 13 -31.93 -0.51 20.90
CA THR A 13 -32.25 -0.55 22.34
C THR A 13 -32.72 -1.92 22.79
N ILE A 14 -33.57 -2.59 21.99
CA ILE A 14 -34.05 -3.93 22.29
C ILE A 14 -32.93 -4.95 22.25
N LEU A 15 -32.08 -4.91 21.22
CA LEU A 15 -31.01 -5.88 21.02
C LEU A 15 -29.85 -5.72 22.04
N HIS A 16 -29.58 -4.50 22.48
CA HIS A 16 -28.58 -4.23 23.52
C HIS A 16 -29.15 -4.28 24.94
N GLN A 17 -30.39 -4.70 25.13
CA GLN A 17 -31.01 -4.75 26.46
C GLN A 17 -30.18 -5.61 27.43
N GLY A 18 -29.90 -5.05 28.62
CA GLY A 18 -29.12 -5.71 29.68
C GLY A 18 -27.60 -5.70 29.45
N LYS A 19 -27.08 -5.23 28.31
CA LYS A 19 -25.65 -5.09 28.09
C LYS A 19 -25.13 -3.79 28.67
N VAL A 20 -23.90 -3.85 29.20
CA VAL A 20 -23.21 -2.69 29.80
C VAL A 20 -21.82 -2.52 29.21
N ARG A 21 -21.35 -1.29 29.12
CA ARG A 21 -19.96 -1.01 28.77
C ARG A 21 -19.01 -1.50 29.87
N LYS A 22 -18.03 -2.34 29.51
CA LYS A 22 -17.15 -3.08 30.44
C LYS A 22 -16.44 -2.19 31.44
N ILE A 23 -16.05 -0.96 31.10
CA ILE A 23 -15.19 -0.13 31.92
C ILE A 23 -16.00 0.77 32.86
N ARG A 24 -17.17 1.30 32.45
CA ARG A 24 -17.97 2.23 33.25
C ARG A 24 -19.28 1.66 33.79
N GLY A 25 -19.66 0.44 33.39
CA GLY A 25 -20.89 -0.22 33.85
C GLY A 25 -22.21 0.45 33.42
N VAL A 26 -22.16 1.44 32.51
CA VAL A 26 -23.34 2.13 31.97
C VAL A 26 -24.01 1.31 30.88
N PRO A 27 -25.34 1.48 30.64
CA PRO A 27 -26.03 0.79 29.55
C PRO A 27 -25.32 0.96 28.19
N TYR A 28 -25.13 -0.16 27.44
CA TYR A 28 -24.36 -0.15 26.19
C TYR A 28 -24.97 0.77 25.15
N ILE A 29 -26.29 0.88 25.08
CA ILE A 29 -27.02 1.70 24.09
C ILE A 29 -26.56 3.17 24.07
N LEU A 30 -25.96 3.68 25.13
CA LEU A 30 -25.44 5.06 25.16
C LEU A 30 -24.31 5.27 24.14
N HIS A 31 -23.55 4.21 23.79
CA HIS A 31 -22.49 4.30 22.80
C HIS A 31 -23.03 4.53 21.38
N PRO A 32 -23.87 3.67 20.79
CA PRO A 32 -24.40 3.93 19.46
C PRO A 32 -25.22 5.23 19.37
N ILE A 33 -25.87 5.67 20.45
CA ILE A 33 -26.52 6.99 20.48
C ILE A 33 -25.46 8.10 20.39
N GLU A 34 -24.36 8.02 21.12
CA GLU A 34 -23.26 8.99 21.02
C GLU A 34 -22.65 9.01 19.63
N VAL A 35 -22.43 7.83 19.00
CA VAL A 35 -21.93 7.72 17.62
C VAL A 35 -22.86 8.44 16.65
N ALA A 36 -24.17 8.24 16.73
CA ALA A 36 -25.14 8.94 15.89
C ALA A 36 -25.14 10.46 16.14
N GLN A 37 -24.98 10.92 17.38
CA GLN A 37 -24.85 12.34 17.70
C GLN A 37 -23.57 12.95 17.08
N ILE A 38 -22.45 12.24 17.12
CA ILE A 38 -21.21 12.68 16.46
C ILE A 38 -21.43 12.76 14.96
N LEU A 39 -22.04 11.73 14.33
CA LEU A 39 -22.34 11.70 12.90
C LEU A 39 -23.21 12.88 12.48
N SER A 40 -24.24 13.23 13.24
CA SER A 40 -25.13 14.36 12.95
C SER A 40 -24.42 15.73 12.97
N THR A 41 -23.18 15.81 13.49
CA THR A 41 -22.35 17.01 13.38
C THR A 41 -21.55 17.07 12.07
N MET A 42 -21.50 15.98 11.31
CA MET A 42 -20.70 15.85 10.09
C MET A 42 -21.55 15.69 8.83
N THR A 43 -22.77 15.17 8.96
CA THR A 43 -23.64 14.88 7.81
C THR A 43 -25.12 14.93 8.20
N ASP A 44 -25.97 15.27 7.20
CA ASP A 44 -27.44 15.15 7.29
C ASP A 44 -27.93 13.84 6.60
N ASP A 45 -27.03 12.97 6.17
CA ASP A 45 -27.36 11.69 5.53
C ASP A 45 -27.94 10.72 6.57
N GLU A 46 -29.26 10.50 6.48
CA GLU A 46 -30.01 9.67 7.41
C GLU A 46 -29.53 8.21 7.44
N GLU A 47 -29.09 7.66 6.31
CA GLU A 47 -28.58 6.28 6.23
C GLU A 47 -27.26 6.13 6.99
N VAL A 48 -26.37 7.14 6.92
CA VAL A 48 -25.10 7.16 7.67
C VAL A 48 -25.37 7.27 9.16
N ILE A 49 -26.27 8.16 9.59
CA ILE A 49 -26.62 8.31 11.00
C ILE A 49 -27.29 7.05 11.55
N THR A 50 -28.17 6.43 10.75
CA THR A 50 -28.82 5.16 11.08
C THR A 50 -27.80 4.04 11.24
N ALA A 51 -26.83 3.95 10.34
CA ALA A 51 -25.73 2.98 10.45
C ALA A 51 -24.93 3.19 11.76
N GLY A 52 -24.76 4.42 12.21
CA GLY A 52 -24.13 4.72 13.50
C GLY A 52 -24.90 4.17 14.71
N ILE A 53 -26.25 4.14 14.66
CA ILE A 53 -27.06 3.47 15.70
C ILE A 53 -26.93 1.96 15.66
N LEU A 54 -26.68 1.38 14.48
CA LEU A 54 -26.74 -0.06 14.25
C LEU A 54 -25.36 -0.75 14.17
N HIS A 55 -24.26 -0.01 14.19
CA HIS A 55 -22.92 -0.50 13.82
C HIS A 55 -22.44 -1.71 14.63
N ASP A 56 -22.74 -1.75 15.93
CA ASP A 56 -22.33 -2.82 16.83
C ASP A 56 -23.32 -4.00 16.94
N ILE A 57 -24.46 -3.94 16.23
CA ILE A 57 -25.51 -4.96 16.37
C ILE A 57 -25.00 -6.34 15.95
N VAL A 58 -24.32 -6.41 14.81
CA VAL A 58 -23.82 -7.69 14.25
C VAL A 58 -22.71 -8.28 15.10
N GLU A 59 -21.88 -7.44 15.72
CA GLU A 59 -20.77 -7.90 16.56
C GLU A 59 -21.20 -8.31 17.95
N ASP A 60 -22.10 -7.57 18.54
CA ASP A 60 -22.37 -7.61 19.96
C ASP A 60 -23.75 -8.19 20.31
N THR A 61 -24.59 -8.50 19.32
CA THR A 61 -25.94 -9.05 19.55
C THR A 61 -26.21 -10.24 18.64
N ASP A 62 -27.45 -10.78 18.71
CA ASP A 62 -27.94 -11.82 17.80
C ASP A 62 -28.50 -11.27 16.47
N GLY A 63 -28.41 -9.93 16.26
CA GLY A 63 -28.87 -9.27 15.03
C GLY A 63 -27.97 -9.58 13.84
N THR A 64 -28.56 -9.62 12.65
CA THR A 64 -27.85 -9.99 11.41
C THR A 64 -27.88 -8.89 10.37
N LEU A 65 -26.87 -8.87 9.47
CA LEU A 65 -26.84 -7.95 8.33
C LEU A 65 -28.08 -8.10 7.43
N ALA A 66 -28.60 -9.31 7.26
CA ALA A 66 -29.80 -9.54 6.47
C ALA A 66 -31.07 -8.89 7.08
N GLU A 67 -31.18 -8.84 8.41
CA GLU A 67 -32.26 -8.14 9.09
C GLU A 67 -32.10 -6.64 8.99
N ILE A 68 -30.87 -6.12 9.10
CA ILE A 68 -30.58 -4.71 8.90
C ILE A 68 -30.92 -4.27 7.48
N GLU A 69 -30.47 -5.03 6.45
CA GLU A 69 -30.78 -4.74 5.06
C GLU A 69 -32.30 -4.73 4.80
N LYS A 70 -33.02 -5.70 5.34
CA LYS A 70 -34.48 -5.83 5.17
C LYS A 70 -35.23 -4.65 5.78
N ARG A 71 -34.77 -4.10 6.93
CA ARG A 71 -35.45 -3.05 7.67
C ARG A 71 -35.02 -1.63 7.27
N PHE A 72 -33.71 -1.44 7.03
CA PHE A 72 -33.10 -0.11 6.90
C PHE A 72 -32.45 0.11 5.53
N GLY A 73 -32.46 -0.91 4.66
CA GLY A 73 -31.94 -0.82 3.30
C GLY A 73 -30.49 -1.29 3.16
N LYS A 74 -30.13 -1.52 1.90
CA LYS A 74 -28.86 -2.13 1.51
C LYS A 74 -27.66 -1.29 1.94
N ARG A 75 -27.70 0.04 1.72
CA ARG A 75 -26.58 0.92 2.06
C ARG A 75 -26.30 0.98 3.55
N VAL A 76 -27.35 0.99 4.40
CA VAL A 76 -27.17 0.91 5.85
C VAL A 76 -26.47 -0.38 6.25
N ALA A 77 -26.89 -1.52 5.67
CA ALA A 77 -26.25 -2.81 5.93
C ALA A 77 -24.79 -2.84 5.47
N GLU A 78 -24.46 -2.25 4.32
CA GLU A 78 -23.08 -2.13 3.80
C GLU A 78 -22.21 -1.26 4.71
N LEU A 79 -22.74 -0.14 5.20
CA LEU A 79 -22.05 0.71 6.17
C LEU A 79 -21.76 -0.03 7.48
N VAL A 80 -22.77 -0.71 8.05
CA VAL A 80 -22.59 -1.54 9.27
C VAL A 80 -21.56 -2.63 9.04
N ASN A 81 -21.62 -3.32 7.90
CA ASN A 81 -20.65 -4.37 7.56
C ASN A 81 -19.21 -3.84 7.46
N SER A 82 -19.02 -2.56 7.10
CA SER A 82 -17.68 -1.97 7.00
C SER A 82 -16.97 -1.82 8.36
N GLU A 83 -17.71 -1.79 9.46
CA GLU A 83 -17.20 -1.76 10.84
C GLU A 83 -17.08 -3.16 11.46
N THR A 84 -17.81 -4.15 10.91
CA THR A 84 -17.88 -5.51 11.48
C THR A 84 -16.55 -6.23 11.30
N GLU A 85 -15.90 -6.61 12.41
CA GLU A 85 -14.63 -7.35 12.39
C GLU A 85 -14.84 -8.84 12.17
N ASN A 86 -13.94 -9.47 11.43
CA ASN A 86 -13.88 -10.92 11.32
C ASN A 86 -13.29 -11.50 12.62
N LYS A 87 -14.16 -12.09 13.45
CA LYS A 87 -13.74 -12.76 14.68
C LYS A 87 -13.20 -14.14 14.31
N TYR A 88 -11.89 -14.38 14.46
CA TYR A 88 -11.25 -15.68 14.27
C TYR A 88 -11.50 -16.57 15.50
N PRO A 89 -12.57 -17.38 15.52
CA PRO A 89 -12.94 -18.19 16.72
C PRO A 89 -11.92 -19.26 17.07
N GLU A 90 -11.07 -19.62 16.11
CA GLU A 90 -10.01 -20.63 16.23
C GLU A 90 -8.71 -20.08 16.85
N GLU A 91 -8.55 -18.73 16.88
CA GLU A 91 -7.33 -18.07 17.36
C GLU A 91 -7.60 -17.41 18.72
N HIS A 92 -6.57 -17.31 19.58
CA HIS A 92 -6.72 -16.55 20.81
C HIS A 92 -6.93 -15.07 20.50
N ALA A 93 -7.84 -14.39 21.22
CA ALA A 93 -8.25 -13.03 20.91
C ALA A 93 -7.08 -12.02 20.88
N ASP A 94 -6.08 -12.22 21.73
CA ASP A 94 -4.90 -11.37 21.82
C ASP A 94 -3.94 -11.59 20.64
N ASP A 95 -3.79 -12.84 20.18
CA ASP A 95 -2.92 -13.19 19.05
C ASP A 95 -3.49 -12.69 17.71
N SER A 96 -4.82 -12.67 17.58
CA SER A 96 -5.51 -12.21 16.37
C SER A 96 -5.78 -10.71 16.33
N TRP A 97 -5.57 -9.95 17.42
CA TRP A 97 -5.97 -8.55 17.54
C TRP A 97 -5.36 -7.68 16.44
N LYS A 98 -4.04 -7.71 16.26
CA LYS A 98 -3.36 -6.91 15.25
C LYS A 98 -3.83 -7.24 13.83
N LYS A 99 -3.95 -8.53 13.50
CA LYS A 99 -4.44 -9.01 12.21
C LYS A 99 -5.84 -8.48 11.91
N ARG A 100 -6.77 -8.60 12.87
CA ARG A 100 -8.14 -8.07 12.75
C ARG A 100 -8.14 -6.57 12.50
N LYS A 101 -7.36 -5.80 13.26
CA LYS A 101 -7.27 -4.35 13.07
C LYS A 101 -6.66 -3.96 11.73
N GLU A 102 -5.63 -4.67 11.26
CA GLU A 102 -5.06 -4.46 9.92
C GLU A 102 -6.09 -4.73 8.80
N GLU A 103 -6.89 -5.79 8.91
CA GLU A 103 -7.95 -6.10 7.96
C GLU A 103 -9.05 -5.03 7.95
N SER A 104 -9.53 -4.63 9.12
CA SER A 104 -10.53 -3.58 9.26
C SER A 104 -10.02 -2.23 8.74
N LEU A 105 -8.78 -1.86 9.04
CA LEU A 105 -8.14 -0.66 8.48
C LEU A 105 -8.03 -0.69 6.95
N LEU A 106 -7.86 -1.87 6.34
CA LEU A 106 -7.89 -2.01 4.88
C LEU A 106 -9.30 -1.75 4.31
N VAL A 107 -10.36 -2.13 5.00
CA VAL A 107 -11.74 -1.81 4.61
C VAL A 107 -11.95 -0.30 4.66
N LEU A 108 -11.57 0.36 5.76
CA LEU A 108 -11.62 1.82 5.88
C LEU A 108 -10.85 2.52 4.75
N LYS A 109 -9.60 2.10 4.55
CA LYS A 109 -8.70 2.69 3.54
C LYS A 109 -9.25 2.59 2.11
N ASN A 110 -9.90 1.48 1.76
CA ASN A 110 -10.29 1.18 0.39
C ASN A 110 -11.77 1.49 0.08
N SER A 111 -12.55 1.92 1.07
CA SER A 111 -13.97 2.23 0.85
C SER A 111 -14.14 3.50 0.01
N PRO A 112 -14.95 3.46 -1.06
CA PRO A 112 -15.29 4.64 -1.85
C PRO A 112 -16.42 5.48 -1.23
N ASP A 113 -17.15 4.95 -0.24
CA ASP A 113 -18.28 5.65 0.41
C ASP A 113 -17.76 6.55 1.55
N PRO A 114 -17.93 7.89 1.46
CA PRO A 114 -17.53 8.81 2.53
C PRO A 114 -18.23 8.52 3.86
N GLY A 115 -19.40 7.90 3.83
CA GLY A 115 -20.15 7.48 5.03
C GLY A 115 -19.35 6.50 5.89
N VAL A 116 -18.51 5.65 5.28
CA VAL A 116 -17.63 4.73 6.01
C VAL A 116 -16.61 5.50 6.85
N GLN A 117 -15.93 6.50 6.27
CA GLN A 117 -14.95 7.31 7.01
C GLN A 117 -15.61 8.09 8.15
N MET A 118 -16.83 8.62 7.94
CA MET A 118 -17.58 9.33 8.97
C MET A 118 -18.00 8.39 10.10
N LEU A 119 -18.49 7.19 9.77
CA LEU A 119 -18.90 6.18 10.75
C LEU A 119 -17.71 5.75 11.60
N TRP A 120 -16.59 5.41 10.97
CA TRP A 120 -15.37 5.03 11.67
C TRP A 120 -14.85 6.14 12.60
N LEU A 121 -14.79 7.38 12.13
CA LEU A 121 -14.39 8.50 12.98
C LEU A 121 -15.31 8.66 14.19
N ALA A 122 -16.62 8.56 13.98
CA ALA A 122 -17.61 8.75 15.05
C ALA A 122 -17.52 7.66 16.12
N ASP A 123 -17.38 6.39 15.71
CA ASP A 123 -17.19 5.28 16.65
C ASP A 123 -15.87 5.42 17.42
N LYS A 124 -14.76 5.65 16.71
CA LYS A 124 -13.45 5.74 17.38
C LYS A 124 -13.32 7.00 18.24
N LEU A 125 -14.02 8.10 17.89
CA LEU A 125 -14.12 9.28 18.76
C LEU A 125 -14.89 8.97 20.05
N SER A 126 -16.03 8.29 19.98
CA SER A 126 -16.77 7.86 21.17
C SER A 126 -15.93 6.94 22.06
N ASN A 127 -15.20 6.02 21.45
CA ASN A 127 -14.33 5.09 22.16
C ASN A 127 -13.13 5.80 22.84
N ILE A 128 -12.46 6.71 22.13
CA ILE A 128 -11.31 7.44 22.71
C ILE A 128 -11.73 8.46 23.76
N ARG A 129 -12.91 9.06 23.66
CA ARG A 129 -13.49 9.91 24.75
C ARG A 129 -13.58 9.12 26.04
N SER A 130 -14.11 7.90 25.97
CA SER A 130 -14.23 7.01 27.12
C SER A 130 -12.85 6.63 27.67
N LEU A 131 -11.90 6.29 26.79
CA LEU A 131 -10.52 5.94 27.16
C LEU A 131 -9.79 7.13 27.78
N ALA A 132 -9.88 8.32 27.20
CA ALA A 132 -9.25 9.53 27.70
C ALA A 132 -9.78 9.93 29.09
N GLY A 133 -11.10 9.79 29.33
CA GLY A 133 -11.68 10.01 30.64
C GLY A 133 -11.11 9.08 31.71
N ILE A 134 -10.94 7.78 31.39
CA ILE A 134 -10.40 6.82 32.34
C ILE A 134 -8.88 7.02 32.51
N TYR A 135 -8.17 7.34 31.42
CA TYR A 135 -6.74 7.67 31.47
C TYR A 135 -6.47 8.89 32.35
N ALA A 136 -7.32 9.90 32.29
CA ALA A 136 -7.26 11.08 33.19
C ALA A 136 -7.39 10.73 34.66
N GLU A 137 -8.21 9.72 34.98
CA GLU A 137 -8.48 9.28 36.36
C GLU A 137 -7.42 8.31 36.90
N ASN A 138 -6.91 7.40 36.04
CA ASN A 138 -6.11 6.24 36.44
C ASN A 138 -4.70 6.17 35.82
N GLY A 139 -4.35 7.08 34.91
CA GLY A 139 -3.07 7.02 34.17
C GLY A 139 -2.89 5.68 33.45
N ASP A 140 -1.66 5.18 33.42
CA ASP A 140 -1.29 3.95 32.71
C ASP A 140 -1.95 2.66 33.25
N ALA A 141 -2.58 2.71 34.42
CA ALA A 141 -3.32 1.56 34.93
C ALA A 141 -4.54 1.18 34.04
N VAL A 142 -5.00 2.08 33.17
CA VAL A 142 -6.08 1.81 32.22
C VAL A 142 -5.75 0.65 31.27
N TRP A 143 -4.50 0.50 30.88
CA TRP A 143 -4.06 -0.51 29.91
C TRP A 143 -4.32 -1.94 30.38
N GLN A 144 -4.24 -2.19 31.69
CA GLN A 144 -4.49 -3.52 32.29
C GLN A 144 -5.93 -4.01 32.12
N ASN A 145 -6.87 -3.12 31.82
CA ASN A 145 -8.28 -3.42 31.65
C ASN A 145 -8.69 -3.65 30.19
N LEU A 146 -7.75 -3.51 29.24
CA LEU A 146 -7.99 -3.71 27.82
C LEU A 146 -7.49 -5.09 27.36
N HIS A 147 -8.15 -5.69 26.37
CA HIS A 147 -7.69 -6.92 25.74
C HIS A 147 -6.32 -6.75 25.09
N GLN A 148 -6.11 -5.67 24.35
CA GLN A 148 -4.79 -5.24 23.95
C GLN A 148 -4.26 -4.25 24.97
N ASN A 149 -3.35 -4.69 25.81
CA ASN A 149 -2.81 -3.93 26.93
C ASN A 149 -1.51 -3.16 26.61
N ASP A 150 -1.00 -3.30 25.39
CA ASP A 150 0.15 -2.56 24.91
C ASP A 150 -0.26 -1.15 24.45
N PRO A 151 0.21 -0.08 25.12
CA PRO A 151 -0.10 1.30 24.77
C PRO A 151 0.35 1.68 23.34
N ASP A 152 1.48 1.15 22.88
CA ASP A 152 2.02 1.46 21.55
C ASP A 152 1.14 0.86 20.44
N MET A 153 0.60 -0.33 20.67
CA MET A 153 -0.35 -0.97 19.76
C MET A 153 -1.69 -0.24 19.71
N GLN A 154 -2.16 0.27 20.85
CA GLN A 154 -3.35 1.13 20.89
C GLN A 154 -3.10 2.46 20.17
N CYS A 155 -1.96 3.10 20.42
CA CYS A 155 -1.54 4.32 19.72
C CYS A 155 -1.49 4.10 18.20
N TRP A 156 -0.85 3.02 17.76
CA TRP A 156 -0.77 2.65 16.35
C TRP A 156 -2.16 2.56 15.71
N TYR A 157 -3.12 1.93 16.37
CA TYR A 157 -4.46 1.76 15.83
C TYR A 157 -5.22 3.08 15.68
N TYR A 158 -5.27 3.88 16.76
CA TYR A 158 -5.95 5.19 16.72
C TYR A 158 -5.30 6.16 15.74
N ARG A 159 -3.97 6.16 15.68
CA ARG A 159 -3.20 6.93 14.72
C ARG A 159 -3.52 6.50 13.27
N SER A 160 -3.56 5.21 12.98
CA SER A 160 -3.89 4.70 11.65
C SER A 160 -5.30 5.11 11.20
N VAL A 161 -6.28 5.06 12.10
CA VAL A 161 -7.63 5.56 11.80
C VAL A 161 -7.59 7.05 11.47
N ALA A 162 -6.92 7.87 12.30
CA ALA A 162 -6.80 9.30 12.05
C ALA A 162 -6.19 9.60 10.68
N GLU A 163 -5.09 8.93 10.33
CA GLU A 163 -4.41 9.09 9.04
C GLU A 163 -5.31 8.74 7.84
N TYR A 164 -6.16 7.71 7.95
CA TYR A 164 -7.03 7.29 6.85
C TYR A 164 -8.26 8.17 6.66
N VAL A 165 -8.77 8.79 7.72
CA VAL A 165 -9.93 9.69 7.63
C VAL A 165 -9.56 11.18 7.48
N GLU A 166 -8.29 11.54 7.72
CA GLU A 166 -7.81 12.92 7.72
C GLU A 166 -8.18 13.67 6.45
N LEU A 167 -7.90 13.10 5.29
CA LEU A 167 -8.09 13.76 4.01
C LEU A 167 -9.53 14.28 3.81
N GLN A 168 -10.50 13.50 4.26
CA GLN A 168 -11.91 13.82 4.05
C GLN A 168 -12.51 14.61 5.23
N LEU A 169 -12.04 14.36 6.46
CA LEU A 169 -12.72 14.81 7.68
C LEU A 169 -11.92 15.83 8.52
N ASN A 170 -10.73 16.21 8.09
CA ASN A 170 -9.83 17.11 8.82
C ASN A 170 -10.44 18.48 9.18
N LYS A 171 -11.43 18.96 8.44
CA LYS A 171 -12.12 20.24 8.70
C LYS A 171 -13.24 20.10 9.75
N THR A 172 -13.66 18.87 10.08
CA THR A 172 -14.75 18.61 11.03
C THR A 172 -14.31 18.85 12.47
N GLY A 173 -15.28 19.24 13.32
CA GLY A 173 -15.06 19.34 14.77
C GLY A 173 -14.70 17.99 15.39
N ALA A 174 -15.36 16.92 14.92
CA ALA A 174 -15.12 15.54 15.37
C ALA A 174 -13.67 15.08 15.14
N PHE A 175 -13.10 15.35 13.98
CA PHE A 175 -11.70 14.99 13.70
C PHE A 175 -10.72 15.75 14.60
N LYS A 176 -10.93 17.06 14.77
CA LYS A 176 -10.07 17.90 15.63
C LYS A 176 -10.08 17.39 17.08
N GLU A 177 -11.25 17.04 17.59
CA GLU A 177 -11.41 16.48 18.91
C GLU A 177 -10.75 15.10 19.03
N PHE A 178 -10.86 14.26 18.00
CA PHE A 178 -10.21 12.96 17.94
C PHE A 178 -8.69 13.09 18.08
N ILE A 179 -8.06 13.99 17.32
CA ILE A 179 -6.63 14.29 17.41
C ILE A 179 -6.23 14.83 18.80
N GLN A 180 -7.07 15.69 19.41
CA GLN A 180 -6.81 16.19 20.76
C GLN A 180 -6.77 15.06 21.79
N HIS A 181 -7.70 14.09 21.73
CA HIS A 181 -7.70 12.94 22.61
C HIS A 181 -6.51 12.00 22.37
N ILE A 182 -6.12 11.77 21.12
CA ILE A 182 -4.92 10.99 20.80
C ILE A 182 -3.69 11.66 21.44
N ASN A 183 -3.49 12.95 21.22
CA ASN A 183 -2.36 13.68 21.79
C ASN A 183 -2.40 13.79 23.33
N PHE A 184 -3.59 13.77 23.92
CA PHE A 184 -3.75 13.76 25.39
C PHE A 184 -3.24 12.44 25.98
N ILE A 185 -3.59 11.31 25.36
CA ILE A 185 -3.19 9.98 25.85
C ILE A 185 -1.75 9.65 25.44
N TRP A 186 -1.34 10.01 24.22
CA TRP A 186 -0.01 9.76 23.66
C TRP A 186 0.62 11.09 23.18
N PRO A 187 1.23 11.86 24.08
CA PRO A 187 1.79 13.17 23.74
C PRO A 187 2.81 13.12 22.60
N GLY A 188 2.67 14.02 21.62
CA GLY A 188 3.58 14.12 20.48
C GLY A 188 3.28 13.16 19.32
N THR A 189 2.20 12.37 19.38
CA THR A 189 1.76 11.51 18.28
C THR A 189 1.40 12.32 17.04
N PHE A 190 0.64 13.40 17.24
CA PHE A 190 0.41 14.43 16.24
C PHE A 190 1.00 15.73 16.76
N ASP A 191 1.97 16.27 16.06
CA ASP A 191 2.59 17.54 16.43
C ASP A 191 1.53 18.65 16.40
N SER A 192 1.28 19.32 17.53
CA SER A 192 0.32 20.41 17.64
C SER A 192 0.64 21.61 16.75
N ASP A 193 1.92 21.74 16.34
CA ASP A 193 2.35 22.72 15.34
C ASP A 193 2.30 22.18 13.90
N LYS A 194 2.27 20.85 13.72
CA LYS A 194 2.08 20.18 12.41
C LYS A 194 0.61 19.83 12.13
N THR A 195 -0.24 19.72 13.15
CA THR A 195 -1.70 19.78 13.03
C THR A 195 -2.22 21.23 12.82
N ARG A 196 -1.39 22.25 12.83
CA ARG A 196 -1.61 23.38 11.94
C ARG A 196 -1.45 22.80 10.55
N TYR A 197 -2.61 22.43 9.95
CA TYR A 197 -2.75 22.18 8.54
C TYR A 197 -1.70 23.02 7.82
N LYS A 198 -0.59 22.41 7.37
CA LYS A 198 0.15 23.01 6.29
C LYS A 198 -0.90 23.13 5.21
N LYS A 199 -1.47 24.29 5.08
CA LYS A 199 -2.38 24.60 4.00
C LYS A 199 -1.50 24.53 2.76
N TYR A 200 -1.45 23.32 2.17
CA TYR A 200 -0.73 23.15 0.92
C TYR A 200 -1.36 24.11 -0.08
N LYS A 201 -0.59 24.54 -1.03
CA LYS A 201 -1.11 25.37 -2.10
C LYS A 201 -2.28 24.61 -2.72
N GLU A 202 -3.47 25.17 -2.60
CA GLU A 202 -4.67 24.65 -3.26
C GLU A 202 -4.51 24.92 -4.76
N VAL A 203 -4.64 23.86 -5.57
CA VAL A 203 -4.55 23.96 -7.04
C VAL A 203 -5.76 23.31 -7.66
N SER A 204 -6.27 23.91 -8.77
CA SER A 204 -7.29 23.26 -9.59
C SER A 204 -6.64 22.57 -10.78
N ILE A 205 -7.16 21.41 -11.13
CA ILE A 205 -6.84 20.68 -12.35
C ILE A 205 -7.92 20.82 -13.42
N ASP A 206 -8.90 21.73 -13.21
CA ASP A 206 -9.96 22.00 -14.18
C ASP A 206 -9.34 22.50 -15.48
N GLY A 207 -9.67 21.84 -16.59
CA GLY A 207 -9.11 22.14 -17.91
C GLY A 207 -7.69 21.60 -18.14
N CYS A 208 -7.03 20.99 -17.14
CA CYS A 208 -5.74 20.34 -17.32
C CYS A 208 -5.87 19.04 -18.12
N LYS A 209 -4.92 18.81 -19.04
CA LYS A 209 -4.88 17.58 -19.81
C LYS A 209 -4.32 16.45 -18.95
N GLN A 210 -5.07 15.35 -18.81
CA GLN A 210 -4.54 14.11 -18.25
C GLN A 210 -3.51 13.51 -19.23
N ILE A 211 -2.32 13.24 -18.73
CA ILE A 211 -1.19 12.70 -19.51
C ILE A 211 -0.70 11.33 -19.02
N GLY A 212 -1.21 10.86 -17.86
CA GLY A 212 -0.88 9.55 -17.31
C GLY A 212 -1.98 9.02 -16.39
N HIS A 213 -2.01 7.69 -16.26
CA HIS A 213 -2.86 6.97 -15.32
C HIS A 213 -2.05 5.86 -14.68
N GLY A 214 -2.12 5.72 -13.36
CA GLY A 214 -1.39 4.72 -12.60
C GLY A 214 -2.19 4.17 -11.43
N ALA A 215 -1.68 3.13 -10.81
CA ALA A 215 -2.33 2.43 -9.69
C ALA A 215 -2.61 3.34 -8.48
N LYS A 216 -1.80 4.37 -8.27
CA LYS A 216 -1.91 5.29 -7.13
C LYS A 216 -2.62 6.60 -7.47
N GLY A 217 -2.84 6.92 -8.74
CA GLY A 217 -3.47 8.18 -9.15
C GLY A 217 -3.24 8.53 -10.61
N ASP A 218 -3.71 9.72 -10.97
CA ASP A 218 -3.68 10.28 -12.31
C ASP A 218 -2.68 11.43 -12.40
N VAL A 219 -2.03 11.57 -13.56
CA VAL A 219 -1.05 12.63 -13.81
C VAL A 219 -1.65 13.63 -14.80
N TYR A 220 -1.63 14.91 -14.41
CA TYR A 220 -2.15 16.03 -15.21
C TYR A 220 -1.02 16.98 -15.56
N ARG A 221 -1.00 17.46 -16.82
CA ARG A 221 -0.16 18.59 -17.21
C ARG A 221 -0.77 19.87 -16.63
N TYR A 222 -0.09 20.50 -15.69
CA TYR A 222 -0.57 21.70 -15.01
C TYR A 222 -0.29 22.97 -15.81
N ASP A 223 0.95 23.09 -16.30
CA ASP A 223 1.37 24.16 -17.20
C ASP A 223 2.49 23.67 -18.16
N ASP A 224 3.29 24.57 -18.68
CA ASP A 224 4.37 24.23 -19.63
C ASP A 224 5.62 23.65 -18.96
N GLU A 225 5.73 23.73 -17.62
CA GLU A 225 6.89 23.28 -16.86
C GLU A 225 6.55 22.24 -15.79
N LEU A 226 5.26 22.11 -15.41
CA LEU A 226 4.84 21.36 -14.25
C LEU A 226 3.75 20.32 -14.57
N ILE A 227 3.83 19.21 -13.84
CA ILE A 227 2.77 18.22 -13.74
C ILE A 227 2.29 18.08 -12.31
N ILE A 228 1.05 17.61 -12.15
CA ILE A 228 0.50 17.21 -10.85
C ILE A 228 0.07 15.76 -10.94
N LYS A 229 0.66 14.90 -10.09
CA LYS A 229 0.17 13.56 -9.80
C LYS A 229 -0.90 13.68 -8.72
N VAL A 230 -2.16 13.46 -9.07
CA VAL A 230 -3.30 13.49 -8.15
C VAL A 230 -3.56 12.08 -7.64
N PHE A 231 -3.38 11.88 -6.36
CA PHE A 231 -3.50 10.56 -5.74
C PHE A 231 -4.97 10.13 -5.61
N ASN A 232 -5.21 8.82 -5.63
CA ASN A 232 -6.51 8.24 -5.37
C ASN A 232 -6.96 8.53 -3.93
N HIS A 233 -8.26 8.51 -3.67
CA HIS A 233 -8.86 8.80 -2.36
C HIS A 233 -8.38 7.90 -1.21
N ASN A 234 -7.83 6.73 -1.53
CA ASN A 234 -7.29 5.78 -0.56
C ASN A 234 -5.81 6.02 -0.20
N ASN A 235 -5.18 7.09 -0.70
CA ASN A 235 -3.83 7.47 -0.29
C ASN A 235 -3.91 8.52 0.82
N THR A 236 -3.18 8.27 1.90
CA THR A 236 -3.05 9.21 3.03
C THR A 236 -2.01 10.27 2.74
N TYR A 237 -2.00 11.34 3.55
CA TYR A 237 -0.92 12.32 3.55
C TYR A 237 0.47 11.66 3.70
N SER A 238 0.60 10.71 4.64
CA SER A 238 1.84 9.99 4.89
C SER A 238 2.32 9.18 3.68
N ASP A 239 1.40 8.64 2.87
CA ASP A 239 1.75 7.94 1.63
C ASP A 239 2.37 8.90 0.61
N VAL A 240 1.76 10.10 0.45
CA VAL A 240 2.23 11.13 -0.49
C VAL A 240 3.54 11.75 -0.02
N GLU A 241 3.66 12.08 1.27
CA GLU A 241 4.87 12.63 1.87
C GLU A 241 6.05 11.66 1.72
N ARG A 242 5.82 10.36 1.95
CA ARG A 242 6.84 9.33 1.77
C ARG A 242 7.33 9.27 0.33
N GLU A 243 6.43 9.30 -0.66
CA GLU A 243 6.81 9.28 -2.07
C GLU A 243 7.65 10.51 -2.45
N ILE A 244 7.25 11.70 -1.99
CA ILE A 244 8.01 12.93 -2.21
C ILE A 244 9.36 12.92 -1.50
N ALA A 245 9.41 12.45 -0.26
CA ALA A 245 10.65 12.33 0.50
C ALA A 245 11.63 11.37 -0.18
N GLN A 246 11.15 10.24 -0.69
CA GLN A 246 11.96 9.30 -1.46
C GLN A 246 12.49 9.92 -2.77
N SER A 247 11.64 10.63 -3.53
CA SER A 247 12.06 11.33 -4.76
C SER A 247 13.15 12.37 -4.47
N ARG A 248 12.99 13.16 -3.41
CA ARG A 248 13.99 14.17 -3.01
C ARG A 248 15.30 13.53 -2.58
N ARG A 249 15.23 12.44 -1.81
CA ARG A 249 16.42 11.73 -1.36
C ARG A 249 17.17 11.10 -2.53
N ALA A 250 16.46 10.49 -3.47
CA ALA A 250 17.02 9.95 -4.71
C ALA A 250 17.76 11.04 -5.52
N PHE A 251 17.14 12.22 -5.65
CA PHE A 251 17.78 13.36 -6.31
C PHE A 251 19.06 13.81 -5.60
N ILE A 252 19.04 13.89 -4.26
CA ILE A 252 20.24 14.24 -3.44
C ILE A 252 21.35 13.21 -3.61
N LEU A 253 21.01 11.93 -3.74
CA LEU A 253 21.96 10.83 -4.00
C LEU A 253 22.49 10.81 -5.44
N GLY A 254 22.05 11.73 -6.30
CA GLY A 254 22.53 11.86 -7.68
C GLY A 254 21.79 11.00 -8.70
N ILE A 255 20.65 10.42 -8.34
CA ILE A 255 19.80 9.72 -9.31
C ILE A 255 19.18 10.76 -10.26
N PRO A 256 19.32 10.59 -11.58
CA PRO A 256 18.67 11.48 -12.54
C PRO A 256 17.14 11.25 -12.54
N THR A 257 16.42 12.15 -11.86
CA THR A 257 14.97 12.06 -11.70
C THR A 257 14.29 13.41 -11.81
N ALA A 258 12.98 13.44 -12.07
CA ALA A 258 12.18 14.66 -12.10
C ALA A 258 12.18 15.36 -10.73
N ILE A 259 12.32 16.68 -10.74
CA ILE A 259 12.35 17.50 -9.54
C ILE A 259 10.96 17.52 -8.90
N SER A 260 10.90 17.21 -7.60
CA SER A 260 9.66 17.31 -6.80
C SER A 260 9.55 18.67 -6.14
N PHE A 261 8.48 19.41 -6.43
CA PHE A 261 8.18 20.72 -5.83
C PHE A 261 7.35 20.61 -4.55
N GLY A 262 6.79 19.46 -4.24
CA GLY A 262 6.09 19.21 -2.98
C GLY A 262 4.63 18.81 -3.13
N ILE A 263 3.94 18.79 -1.98
CA ILE A 263 2.53 18.43 -1.90
C ILE A 263 1.65 19.62 -2.23
N VAL A 264 0.53 19.35 -2.89
CA VAL A 264 -0.54 20.31 -3.17
C VAL A 264 -1.90 19.72 -2.82
N ASP A 265 -2.87 20.57 -2.46
CA ASP A 265 -4.26 20.17 -2.28
C ASP A 265 -5.01 20.31 -3.61
N VAL A 266 -5.66 19.22 -4.05
CA VAL A 266 -6.46 19.15 -5.27
C VAL A 266 -7.89 18.77 -4.91
N GLY A 267 -8.70 19.76 -4.52
CA GLY A 267 -10.05 19.54 -4.01
C GLY A 267 -10.04 18.73 -2.70
N ASN A 268 -10.53 17.49 -2.74
CA ASN A 268 -10.55 16.56 -1.62
C ASN A 268 -9.48 15.44 -1.74
N ARG A 269 -8.45 15.67 -2.54
CA ARG A 269 -7.34 14.72 -2.76
C ARG A 269 -6.00 15.41 -2.60
N TYR A 270 -4.98 14.65 -2.24
CA TYR A 270 -3.60 15.14 -2.28
C TYR A 270 -3.03 15.02 -3.69
N GLY A 271 -2.22 16.00 -4.07
CA GLY A 271 -1.40 15.97 -5.26
C GLY A 271 0.07 16.14 -4.93
N ALA A 272 0.93 15.63 -5.80
CA ALA A 272 2.37 15.93 -5.81
C ALA A 272 2.73 16.64 -7.10
N MET A 273 3.43 17.77 -6.97
CA MET A 273 3.85 18.58 -8.08
C MET A 273 5.28 18.20 -8.48
N TYR A 274 5.49 17.95 -9.77
CA TYR A 274 6.79 17.58 -10.34
C TYR A 274 7.09 18.40 -11.59
N GLU A 275 8.37 18.43 -11.97
CA GLU A 275 8.84 18.93 -13.25
C GLU A 275 8.18 18.14 -14.39
N LEU A 276 7.72 18.86 -15.43
CA LEU A 276 7.25 18.24 -16.67
C LEU A 276 8.47 17.79 -17.48
N LEU A 277 8.56 16.48 -17.73
CA LEU A 277 9.53 15.94 -18.67
C LEU A 277 8.95 16.06 -20.09
N ASP A 278 9.44 17.02 -20.87
CA ASP A 278 9.04 17.20 -22.28
C ASP A 278 9.79 16.20 -23.15
N SER A 279 9.51 14.92 -22.97
CA SER A 279 10.18 13.81 -23.63
C SER A 279 9.33 12.55 -23.57
N GLU A 280 9.79 11.48 -24.22
CA GLU A 280 9.11 10.20 -24.26
C GLU A 280 9.89 9.14 -23.46
N THR A 281 9.18 8.09 -23.05
CA THR A 281 9.79 6.95 -22.38
C THR A 281 10.65 6.11 -23.34
N PHE A 282 11.60 5.35 -22.79
CA PHE A 282 12.35 4.37 -23.57
C PHE A 282 11.41 3.37 -24.25
N SER A 283 10.32 2.96 -23.60
CA SER A 283 9.28 2.12 -24.19
C SER A 283 8.71 2.73 -25.48
N ALA A 284 8.33 4.01 -25.44
CA ALA A 284 7.79 4.71 -26.61
C ALA A 284 8.82 4.83 -27.75
N HIS A 285 10.07 5.11 -27.41
CA HIS A 285 11.16 5.16 -28.41
C HIS A 285 11.43 3.80 -29.06
N ILE A 286 11.46 2.73 -28.26
CA ILE A 286 11.65 1.35 -28.77
C ILE A 286 10.47 0.94 -29.64
N ALA A 287 9.23 1.24 -29.23
CA ALA A 287 8.02 0.97 -30.02
C ALA A 287 8.06 1.63 -31.41
N LYS A 288 8.52 2.89 -31.47
CA LYS A 288 8.68 3.64 -32.73
C LYS A 288 9.83 3.13 -33.60
N SER A 289 10.88 2.60 -32.99
CA SER A 289 12.09 2.18 -33.67
C SER A 289 12.71 0.92 -33.02
N PRO A 290 12.13 -0.29 -33.21
CA PRO A 290 12.58 -1.52 -32.56
C PRO A 290 14.04 -1.90 -32.94
N SER A 291 14.53 -1.47 -34.11
CA SER A 291 15.93 -1.68 -34.53
C SER A 291 16.96 -1.01 -33.60
N ARG A 292 16.54 0.02 -32.81
CA ARG A 292 17.40 0.73 -31.87
C ARG A 292 17.36 0.16 -30.44
N VAL A 293 16.70 -0.97 -30.23
CA VAL A 293 16.53 -1.59 -28.91
C VAL A 293 17.85 -1.75 -28.16
N ASP A 294 18.95 -2.11 -28.86
CA ASP A 294 20.27 -2.29 -28.26
C ASP A 294 20.85 -0.99 -27.68
N VAL A 295 20.54 0.16 -28.30
CA VAL A 295 20.97 1.47 -27.79
C VAL A 295 20.33 1.74 -26.44
N TYR A 296 19.01 1.55 -26.34
CA TYR A 296 18.27 1.77 -25.10
C TYR A 296 18.62 0.74 -24.02
N ALA A 297 18.90 -0.51 -24.40
CA ALA A 297 19.37 -1.54 -23.49
C ALA A 297 20.74 -1.17 -22.87
N ASN A 298 21.68 -0.64 -23.67
CA ASN A 298 22.97 -0.16 -23.17
C ASN A 298 22.78 1.05 -22.22
N MET A 299 21.98 2.04 -22.61
CA MET A 299 21.69 3.20 -21.75
C MET A 299 21.04 2.79 -20.42
N MET A 300 20.15 1.79 -20.47
CA MET A 300 19.51 1.23 -19.29
C MET A 300 20.51 0.52 -18.39
N ALA A 301 21.48 -0.20 -18.96
CA ALA A 301 22.56 -0.85 -18.22
C ALA A 301 23.49 0.16 -17.54
N ASP A 302 23.83 1.27 -18.23
CA ASP A 302 24.63 2.36 -17.66
C ASP A 302 23.89 3.04 -16.50
N LEU A 303 22.59 3.30 -16.66
CA LEU A 303 21.75 3.85 -15.60
C LEU A 303 21.66 2.89 -14.41
N ALA A 304 21.48 1.59 -14.64
CA ALA A 304 21.47 0.58 -13.58
C ALA A 304 22.80 0.56 -12.81
N ARG A 305 23.95 0.58 -13.51
CA ARG A 305 25.27 0.66 -12.85
C ARG A 305 25.42 1.93 -12.02
N THR A 306 24.90 3.06 -12.50
CA THR A 306 24.90 4.31 -11.75
C THR A 306 24.13 4.18 -10.44
N ILE A 307 22.91 3.65 -10.49
CA ILE A 307 22.06 3.44 -9.30
C ILE A 307 22.70 2.41 -8.35
N HIS A 308 23.12 1.28 -8.88
CA HIS A 308 23.74 0.20 -8.10
C HIS A 308 25.14 0.56 -7.57
N GLY A 309 25.75 1.61 -8.07
CA GLY A 309 26.98 2.20 -7.52
C GLY A 309 26.75 3.07 -6.27
N ILE A 310 25.50 3.43 -5.98
CA ILE A 310 25.17 4.24 -4.81
C ILE A 310 25.10 3.33 -3.58
N SER A 311 26.00 3.57 -2.62
CA SER A 311 25.94 2.94 -1.30
C SER A 311 25.08 3.80 -0.38
N VAL A 312 24.14 3.18 0.31
CA VAL A 312 23.21 3.82 1.24
C VAL A 312 23.39 3.25 2.66
N THR A 313 22.99 4.03 3.65
CA THR A 313 23.05 3.67 5.07
C THR A 313 21.64 3.48 5.63
N GLU A 314 21.51 2.96 6.84
CA GLU A 314 20.21 2.88 7.52
C GLU A 314 19.56 4.26 7.72
N GLU A 315 20.37 5.33 7.89
CA GLU A 315 19.90 6.72 8.02
C GLU A 315 19.21 7.21 6.75
N ASP A 316 19.51 6.60 5.58
CA ASP A 316 18.85 6.91 4.33
C ASP A 316 17.41 6.39 4.30
N GLY A 317 17.02 5.47 5.17
CA GLY A 317 15.65 5.05 5.42
C GLY A 317 15.01 4.28 4.26
N PHE A 318 15.80 3.65 3.39
CA PHE A 318 15.28 2.75 2.37
C PHE A 318 15.11 1.33 2.94
N PRO A 319 13.95 0.69 2.73
CA PRO A 319 13.72 -0.65 3.27
C PRO A 319 14.60 -1.69 2.56
N PRO A 320 15.07 -2.74 3.27
CA PRO A 320 15.77 -3.84 2.63
C PRO A 320 14.83 -4.63 1.72
N VAL A 321 15.30 -4.94 0.51
CA VAL A 321 14.51 -5.68 -0.50
C VAL A 321 14.16 -7.11 -0.04
N THR A 322 14.93 -7.66 0.90
CA THR A 322 14.68 -8.96 1.49
C THR A 322 13.35 -9.04 2.24
N GLU A 323 12.85 -7.95 2.83
CA GLU A 323 11.51 -7.91 3.44
C GLU A 323 10.41 -8.23 2.42
N ARG A 324 10.54 -7.71 1.20
CA ARG A 324 9.62 -8.00 0.10
C ARG A 324 9.69 -9.47 -0.30
N LEU A 325 10.90 -10.02 -0.43
CA LEU A 325 11.12 -11.40 -0.83
C LEU A 325 10.66 -12.39 0.25
N HIS A 326 10.93 -12.11 1.53
CA HIS A 326 10.43 -12.90 2.65
C HIS A 326 8.90 -12.97 2.65
N ARG A 327 8.24 -11.84 2.41
CA ARG A 327 6.78 -11.80 2.30
C ARG A 327 6.27 -12.65 1.14
N TYR A 328 6.96 -12.64 0.00
CA TYR A 328 6.60 -13.47 -1.15
C TYR A 328 6.75 -14.95 -0.85
N ILE A 329 7.84 -15.35 -0.18
CA ILE A 329 8.08 -16.73 0.22
C ILE A 329 7.03 -17.19 1.23
N LYS A 330 6.80 -16.41 2.29
CA LYS A 330 5.82 -16.74 3.36
C LYS A 330 4.38 -16.84 2.84
N ARG A 331 3.98 -15.96 1.91
CA ARG A 331 2.62 -15.88 1.36
C ARG A 331 2.47 -16.60 0.01
N GLY A 332 3.42 -17.40 -0.38
CA GLY A 332 3.44 -18.17 -1.61
C GLY A 332 4.02 -19.54 -1.38
N ILE A 333 5.35 -19.70 -1.46
CA ILE A 333 6.03 -21.01 -1.42
C ILE A 333 5.70 -21.78 -0.15
N ALA A 334 5.66 -21.13 1.01
CA ALA A 334 5.37 -21.80 2.29
C ALA A 334 3.96 -22.42 2.37
N LEU A 335 3.03 -21.98 1.51
CA LEU A 335 1.69 -22.58 1.40
C LEU A 335 1.71 -23.89 0.61
N GLU A 336 2.73 -24.10 -0.23
CA GLU A 336 2.88 -25.26 -1.10
C GLU A 336 3.92 -26.27 -0.55
N ASP A 337 5.10 -25.77 -0.14
CA ASP A 337 6.24 -26.56 0.34
C ASP A 337 7.05 -25.75 1.37
N SER A 338 6.91 -26.11 2.65
CA SER A 338 7.61 -25.42 3.74
C SER A 338 9.13 -25.64 3.71
N ALA A 339 9.60 -26.83 3.33
CA ALA A 339 11.03 -27.15 3.28
C ALA A 339 11.72 -26.37 2.13
N LEU A 340 11.04 -26.25 1.00
CA LEU A 340 11.52 -25.43 -0.12
C LEU A 340 11.51 -23.93 0.24
N ALA A 341 10.49 -23.47 0.99
CA ALA A 341 10.42 -22.11 1.49
C ALA A 341 11.63 -21.79 2.40
N ASP A 342 11.98 -22.69 3.34
CA ASP A 342 13.15 -22.50 4.22
C ASP A 342 14.46 -22.45 3.43
N ALA A 343 14.61 -23.28 2.39
CA ALA A 343 15.78 -23.24 1.51
C ALA A 343 15.86 -21.93 0.74
N CYS A 344 14.73 -21.43 0.19
CA CYS A 344 14.66 -20.14 -0.49
C CYS A 344 14.95 -18.97 0.47
N MET A 345 14.47 -19.03 1.73
CA MET A 345 14.74 -18.01 2.74
C MET A 345 16.24 -17.84 2.98
N LYS A 346 16.97 -18.95 3.17
CA LYS A 346 18.44 -18.92 3.38
C LYS A 346 19.17 -18.22 2.24
N LEU A 347 18.79 -18.50 0.98
CA LEU A 347 19.39 -17.88 -0.18
C LEU A 347 19.06 -16.37 -0.27
N VAL A 348 17.87 -15.97 0.15
CA VAL A 348 17.43 -14.57 0.13
C VAL A 348 18.08 -13.76 1.25
N ASP A 349 18.31 -14.34 2.44
CA ASP A 349 18.92 -13.65 3.58
C ASP A 349 20.30 -13.09 3.23
N GLU A 350 21.07 -13.77 2.38
CA GLU A 350 22.40 -13.33 1.95
C GLU A 350 22.36 -12.05 1.09
N LEU A 351 21.22 -11.74 0.45
CA LEU A 351 21.07 -10.54 -0.39
C LEU A 351 21.06 -9.25 0.42
N SER A 352 20.83 -9.32 1.74
CA SER A 352 20.88 -8.17 2.65
C SER A 352 22.30 -7.69 2.95
N ALA A 353 23.33 -8.47 2.61
CA ALA A 353 24.73 -8.12 2.89
C ALA A 353 25.26 -6.93 2.06
N ARG A 354 24.50 -6.45 1.06
CA ARG A 354 24.84 -5.27 0.25
C ARG A 354 23.85 -4.14 0.49
N ASN A 355 24.38 -2.95 0.79
CA ASN A 355 23.61 -1.70 0.95
C ASN A 355 23.57 -0.93 -0.38
N THR A 356 23.38 -1.62 -1.49
CA THR A 356 23.25 -1.03 -2.81
C THR A 356 21.83 -0.51 -2.99
N LEU A 357 21.68 0.68 -3.55
CA LEU A 357 20.36 1.22 -3.87
C LEU A 357 19.75 0.51 -5.08
N LEU A 358 18.48 0.14 -4.97
CA LEU A 358 17.67 -0.48 -6.02
C LEU A 358 16.44 0.39 -6.29
N HIS A 359 16.02 0.49 -7.55
CA HIS A 359 14.82 1.21 -7.94
C HIS A 359 13.52 0.46 -7.54
N GLY A 360 13.51 -0.85 -7.69
CA GLY A 360 12.40 -1.74 -7.31
C GLY A 360 11.23 -1.81 -8.29
N ASP A 361 11.23 -1.00 -9.35
CA ASP A 361 10.31 -1.05 -10.50
C ASP A 361 10.99 -0.57 -11.79
N PHE A 362 12.20 -1.06 -12.03
CA PHE A 362 13.09 -0.61 -13.07
C PHE A 362 12.73 -1.20 -14.43
N HIS A 363 12.03 -0.44 -15.26
CA HIS A 363 11.66 -0.84 -16.63
C HIS A 363 11.58 0.36 -17.57
N THR A 364 11.59 0.12 -18.90
CA THR A 364 11.66 1.16 -19.93
C THR A 364 10.49 2.15 -19.93
N GLY A 365 9.36 1.79 -19.32
CA GLY A 365 8.23 2.69 -19.12
C GLY A 365 8.48 3.76 -18.06
N ASN A 366 9.43 3.52 -17.14
CA ASN A 366 9.79 4.44 -16.06
C ASN A 366 11.07 5.24 -16.36
N VAL A 367 11.63 5.15 -17.58
CA VAL A 367 12.81 5.92 -17.99
C VAL A 367 12.45 6.79 -19.18
N PHE A 368 12.57 8.11 -18.99
CA PHE A 368 12.40 9.12 -20.05
C PHE A 368 13.74 9.48 -20.69
N LEU A 369 13.72 9.86 -21.95
CA LEU A 369 14.92 10.34 -22.66
C LEU A 369 14.87 11.86 -22.82
N GLN A 370 15.36 12.61 -21.83
CA GLN A 370 15.35 14.09 -21.88
C GLN A 370 16.71 14.62 -22.34
N LYS A 371 16.74 15.36 -23.46
CA LYS A 371 17.95 15.95 -24.04
C LYS A 371 19.10 14.95 -24.22
N GLY A 372 18.75 13.68 -24.54
CA GLY A 372 19.72 12.61 -24.74
C GLY A 372 20.19 11.89 -23.47
N ALA A 373 19.73 12.30 -22.28
CA ALA A 373 20.04 11.68 -21.02
C ALA A 373 18.81 10.90 -20.46
N PRO A 374 19.00 9.74 -19.83
CA PRO A 374 17.93 9.01 -19.17
C PRO A 374 17.51 9.74 -17.86
N ILE A 375 16.21 9.92 -17.67
CA ILE A 375 15.58 10.43 -16.44
C ILE A 375 14.63 9.39 -15.90
N LEU A 376 14.77 9.05 -14.64
CA LEU A 376 14.02 8.01 -13.96
C LEU A 376 12.81 8.61 -13.23
N ILE A 377 11.67 7.92 -13.30
CA ILE A 377 10.45 8.29 -12.56
C ILE A 377 9.96 7.11 -11.72
N ASP A 378 8.93 7.35 -10.92
CA ASP A 378 8.25 6.35 -10.07
C ASP A 378 9.18 5.70 -9.04
N LEU A 379 9.74 6.53 -8.16
CA LEU A 379 10.75 6.18 -7.16
C LEU A 379 10.14 5.65 -5.84
N ASP A 380 8.89 5.26 -5.84
CA ASP A 380 8.15 4.86 -4.64
C ASP A 380 8.53 3.47 -4.08
N ARG A 381 9.32 2.69 -4.84
CA ARG A 381 9.79 1.36 -4.48
C ARG A 381 11.28 1.25 -4.24
N LEU A 382 11.95 2.40 -4.07
CA LEU A 382 13.36 2.40 -3.72
C LEU A 382 13.62 1.52 -2.49
N SER A 383 14.64 0.69 -2.58
CA SER A 383 15.00 -0.28 -1.56
C SER A 383 16.50 -0.53 -1.57
N THR A 384 17.00 -1.24 -0.55
CA THR A 384 18.42 -1.63 -0.48
C THR A 384 18.58 -3.13 -0.68
N GLY A 385 19.68 -3.55 -1.31
CA GLY A 385 20.00 -4.96 -1.44
C GLY A 385 20.91 -5.29 -2.61
N HIS A 386 20.97 -6.56 -2.98
CA HIS A 386 21.82 -7.03 -4.06
C HIS A 386 21.17 -6.77 -5.45
N PRO A 387 21.92 -6.26 -6.44
CA PRO A 387 21.41 -5.96 -7.80
C PRO A 387 20.70 -7.11 -8.52
N ILE A 388 20.99 -8.37 -8.16
CA ILE A 388 20.32 -9.54 -8.75
C ILE A 388 18.79 -9.47 -8.63
N VAL A 389 18.27 -8.78 -7.60
CA VAL A 389 16.83 -8.63 -7.42
C VAL A 389 16.23 -7.71 -8.49
N GLU A 390 16.91 -6.61 -8.83
CA GLU A 390 16.48 -5.72 -9.90
C GLU A 390 16.64 -6.37 -11.29
N ILE A 391 17.74 -7.12 -11.49
CA ILE A 391 17.92 -7.94 -12.70
C ILE A 391 16.79 -8.98 -12.82
N SER A 392 16.34 -9.57 -11.72
CA SER A 392 15.21 -10.51 -11.73
C SER A 392 13.89 -9.83 -12.08
N ASP A 393 13.65 -8.60 -11.58
CA ASP A 393 12.47 -7.82 -11.94
C ASP A 393 12.48 -7.50 -13.45
N LEU A 394 13.63 -7.13 -14.02
CA LEU A 394 13.80 -6.98 -15.49
C LEU A 394 13.56 -8.29 -16.23
N TYR A 395 14.18 -9.39 -15.79
CA TYR A 395 13.96 -10.71 -16.40
C TYR A 395 12.48 -11.10 -16.39
N TYR A 396 11.79 -10.82 -15.27
CA TYR A 396 10.35 -11.04 -15.18
C TYR A 396 9.57 -10.24 -16.24
N TYR A 397 9.81 -8.94 -16.35
CA TYR A 397 9.03 -8.07 -17.25
C TYR A 397 9.29 -8.35 -18.74
N TYR A 398 10.54 -8.64 -19.11
CA TYR A 398 10.94 -8.74 -20.52
C TYR A 398 10.93 -10.16 -21.07
N VAL A 399 11.03 -11.16 -20.20
CA VAL A 399 11.13 -12.57 -20.62
C VAL A 399 9.97 -13.38 -20.05
N VAL A 400 9.91 -13.54 -18.71
CA VAL A 400 9.00 -14.50 -18.08
C VAL A 400 7.54 -14.15 -18.30
N LEU A 401 7.19 -12.87 -18.29
CA LEU A 401 5.79 -12.39 -18.45
C LEU A 401 5.19 -12.79 -19.81
N GLY A 402 6.02 -12.95 -20.85
CA GLY A 402 5.60 -13.30 -22.20
C GLY A 402 5.78 -14.78 -22.57
N GLU A 403 6.33 -15.63 -21.67
CA GLU A 403 6.53 -17.06 -21.97
C GLU A 403 5.24 -17.80 -22.28
N ASP A 404 4.16 -17.50 -21.55
CA ASP A 404 2.85 -18.14 -21.73
C ASP A 404 1.93 -17.35 -22.68
N ASP A 405 2.10 -16.02 -22.74
CA ASP A 405 1.33 -15.12 -23.63
C ASP A 405 2.17 -13.89 -24.03
N PRO A 406 2.76 -13.88 -25.21
CA PRO A 406 3.54 -12.76 -25.74
C PRO A 406 2.79 -11.42 -25.81
N ALA A 407 1.45 -11.44 -25.92
CA ALA A 407 0.65 -10.23 -26.01
C ALA A 407 0.73 -9.40 -24.71
N VAL A 408 0.84 -10.05 -23.57
CA VAL A 408 0.95 -9.36 -22.26
C VAL A 408 2.16 -8.44 -22.21
N VAL A 409 3.29 -8.84 -22.79
CA VAL A 409 4.49 -7.98 -22.86
C VAL A 409 4.27 -6.84 -23.85
N SER A 410 3.66 -7.12 -25.00
CA SER A 410 3.37 -6.09 -26.00
C SER A 410 2.42 -5.03 -25.49
N ASP A 411 1.40 -5.42 -24.73
CA ASP A 411 0.43 -4.51 -24.12
C ASP A 411 1.08 -3.66 -23.01
N PHE A 412 1.97 -4.25 -22.22
CA PHE A 412 2.65 -3.56 -21.13
C PHE A 412 3.77 -2.65 -21.59
N MET A 413 4.64 -3.12 -22.52
CA MET A 413 5.83 -2.40 -22.96
C MET A 413 5.61 -1.54 -24.20
N GLY A 414 4.57 -1.82 -24.98
CA GLY A 414 4.30 -1.15 -26.26
C GLY A 414 5.12 -1.65 -27.44
N PHE A 415 5.90 -2.75 -27.29
CA PHE A 415 6.68 -3.37 -28.35
C PHE A 415 6.67 -4.91 -28.23
N SER A 416 7.08 -5.60 -29.30
CA SER A 416 6.95 -7.06 -29.38
C SER A 416 7.76 -7.82 -28.33
N TYR A 417 7.29 -9.01 -27.96
CA TYR A 417 7.99 -9.91 -27.04
C TYR A 417 9.40 -10.28 -27.53
N GLU A 418 9.57 -10.48 -28.84
CA GLU A 418 10.90 -10.71 -29.44
C GLU A 418 11.85 -9.53 -29.15
N THR A 419 11.36 -8.29 -29.32
CA THR A 419 12.13 -7.08 -29.01
C THR A 419 12.45 -7.00 -27.51
N ALA A 420 11.52 -7.40 -26.64
CA ALA A 420 11.73 -7.44 -25.20
C ALA A 420 12.82 -8.44 -24.80
N CYS A 421 12.79 -9.65 -25.33
CA CYS A 421 13.84 -10.65 -25.09
C CYS A 421 15.20 -10.15 -25.57
N ARG A 422 15.28 -9.53 -26.77
CA ARG A 422 16.51 -8.90 -27.26
C ARG A 422 17.00 -7.78 -26.38
N PHE A 423 16.09 -6.93 -25.87
CA PHE A 423 16.42 -5.87 -24.92
C PHE A 423 17.09 -6.44 -23.67
N PHE A 424 16.47 -7.46 -23.04
CA PHE A 424 17.02 -8.06 -21.82
C PHE A 424 18.39 -8.69 -22.06
N GLU A 425 18.57 -9.46 -23.13
CA GLU A 425 19.86 -10.07 -23.46
C GLU A 425 20.94 -9.02 -23.66
N ARG A 426 20.64 -7.94 -24.38
CA ARG A 426 21.62 -6.87 -24.60
C ARG A 426 21.90 -6.10 -23.29
N PHE A 427 20.86 -5.81 -22.50
CA PHE A 427 20.98 -5.20 -21.18
C PHE A 427 21.92 -6.02 -20.29
N LEU A 428 21.69 -7.32 -20.18
CA LEU A 428 22.46 -8.19 -19.28
C LEU A 428 23.95 -8.23 -19.66
N ARG A 429 24.26 -8.37 -20.96
CA ARG A 429 25.62 -8.33 -21.46
C ARG A 429 26.32 -7.00 -21.17
N SER A 430 25.61 -5.90 -21.41
CA SER A 430 26.12 -4.56 -21.17
C SER A 430 26.29 -4.29 -19.67
N TYR A 431 25.33 -4.71 -18.84
CA TYR A 431 25.37 -4.50 -17.39
C TYR A 431 26.53 -5.27 -16.72
N LEU A 432 26.75 -6.52 -17.11
CA LEU A 432 27.81 -7.39 -16.60
C LEU A 432 29.16 -7.17 -17.30
N GLU A 433 29.19 -6.36 -18.35
CA GLU A 433 30.39 -6.11 -19.18
C GLU A 433 31.07 -7.41 -19.64
N THR A 434 30.25 -8.40 -20.05
CA THR A 434 30.76 -9.73 -20.40
C THR A 434 30.05 -10.34 -21.61
N GLU A 435 30.78 -11.13 -22.38
CA GLU A 435 30.25 -12.01 -23.43
C GLU A 435 30.37 -13.51 -23.01
N ASP A 436 30.77 -13.80 -21.78
CA ASP A 436 30.87 -15.17 -21.27
C ASP A 436 29.49 -15.77 -21.01
N GLU A 437 29.08 -16.70 -21.88
CA GLU A 437 27.77 -17.35 -21.80
C GLU A 437 27.53 -18.12 -20.51
N ASN A 438 28.56 -18.58 -19.81
CA ASN A 438 28.42 -19.28 -18.56
C ASN A 438 28.06 -18.29 -17.44
N LYS A 439 28.70 -17.11 -17.39
CA LYS A 439 28.35 -16.03 -16.46
C LYS A 439 26.95 -15.49 -16.71
N LEU A 440 26.61 -15.25 -17.97
CA LEU A 440 25.28 -14.81 -18.38
C LEU A 440 24.19 -15.79 -17.97
N ARG A 441 24.46 -17.10 -18.18
CA ARG A 441 23.52 -18.16 -17.78
C ARG A 441 23.36 -18.24 -16.25
N ASP A 442 24.45 -18.14 -15.48
CA ASP A 442 24.40 -18.16 -14.02
C ASP A 442 23.51 -17.05 -13.47
N VAL A 443 23.68 -15.81 -13.97
CA VAL A 443 22.86 -14.67 -13.55
C VAL A 443 21.40 -14.83 -13.99
N ARG A 444 21.14 -15.32 -15.21
CA ARG A 444 19.77 -15.63 -15.68
C ARG A 444 19.09 -16.68 -14.82
N ASP A 445 19.79 -17.75 -14.45
CA ASP A 445 19.23 -18.81 -13.61
C ASP A 445 18.92 -18.31 -12.19
N LYS A 446 19.78 -17.46 -11.60
CA LYS A 446 19.53 -16.80 -10.32
C LYS A 446 18.35 -15.82 -10.40
N ALA A 447 18.25 -15.04 -11.48
CA ALA A 447 17.10 -14.18 -11.76
C ALA A 447 15.81 -14.99 -11.89
N SER A 448 15.86 -16.12 -12.62
CA SER A 448 14.73 -17.04 -12.79
C SER A 448 14.24 -17.63 -11.45
N LEU A 449 15.14 -17.95 -10.52
CA LEU A 449 14.79 -18.39 -9.17
C LEU A 449 13.91 -17.32 -8.48
N LEU A 450 14.38 -16.07 -8.46
CA LEU A 450 13.63 -14.97 -7.84
C LEU A 450 12.31 -14.66 -8.56
N CYS A 451 12.25 -14.84 -9.89
CA CYS A 451 11.00 -14.77 -10.65
C CYS A 451 10.00 -15.84 -10.24
N CYS A 452 10.44 -17.08 -9.99
CA CYS A 452 9.57 -18.14 -9.48
C CYS A 452 8.97 -17.78 -8.12
N VAL A 453 9.79 -17.23 -7.20
CA VAL A 453 9.31 -16.71 -5.89
C VAL A 453 8.20 -15.65 -6.08
N ARG A 454 8.41 -14.70 -6.99
CA ARG A 454 7.44 -13.64 -7.30
C ARG A 454 6.14 -14.21 -7.93
N LEU A 455 6.26 -15.15 -8.89
CA LEU A 455 5.12 -15.73 -9.58
C LEU A 455 4.21 -16.54 -8.65
N ILE A 456 4.79 -17.39 -7.82
CA ILE A 456 4.02 -18.19 -6.86
C ILE A 456 3.22 -17.25 -5.94
N HIS A 457 3.88 -16.23 -5.36
CA HIS A 457 3.18 -15.23 -4.55
C HIS A 457 2.08 -14.49 -5.33
N LYS A 458 2.34 -14.09 -6.58
CA LYS A 458 1.36 -13.37 -7.41
C LYS A 458 0.07 -14.16 -7.58
N HIS A 459 0.18 -15.48 -7.80
CA HIS A 459 -0.98 -16.33 -7.99
C HIS A 459 -1.76 -16.63 -6.71
N HIS A 460 -1.11 -16.59 -5.54
CA HIS A 460 -1.78 -16.72 -4.23
C HIS A 460 -2.37 -15.40 -3.71
N LYS A 461 -1.90 -14.25 -4.19
CA LYS A 461 -2.28 -12.93 -3.63
C LYS A 461 -3.78 -12.63 -3.66
N LYS A 462 -4.54 -13.24 -4.58
CA LYS A 462 -5.98 -13.01 -4.77
C LYS A 462 -6.85 -14.15 -4.22
N GLY A 463 -6.30 -15.00 -3.35
CA GLY A 463 -6.97 -16.20 -2.84
C GLY A 463 -6.58 -17.47 -3.61
N GLU A 464 -7.51 -18.42 -3.74
CA GLU A 464 -7.22 -19.69 -4.42
C GLU A 464 -6.81 -19.49 -5.88
N PRO A 465 -5.66 -20.07 -6.32
CA PRO A 465 -5.18 -19.91 -7.69
C PRO A 465 -6.11 -20.54 -8.72
N SER A 466 -6.26 -19.88 -9.88
CA SER A 466 -6.94 -20.47 -11.04
C SER A 466 -6.20 -21.71 -11.55
N GLU A 467 -6.83 -22.53 -12.40
CA GLU A 467 -6.18 -23.73 -12.98
C GLU A 467 -4.90 -23.38 -13.74
N GLN A 468 -4.88 -22.27 -14.49
CA GLN A 468 -3.67 -21.77 -15.11
C GLN A 468 -2.64 -21.34 -14.07
N GLY A 469 -3.07 -20.69 -12.99
CA GLY A 469 -2.22 -20.30 -11.87
C GLY A 469 -1.58 -21.51 -11.19
N LYS A 470 -2.34 -22.57 -10.95
CA LYS A 470 -1.84 -23.83 -10.38
C LYS A 470 -0.76 -24.47 -11.26
N ALA A 471 -0.96 -24.47 -12.58
CA ALA A 471 0.04 -24.98 -13.53
C ALA A 471 1.34 -24.15 -13.49
N ILE A 472 1.23 -22.82 -13.40
CA ILE A 472 2.40 -21.94 -13.27
C ILE A 472 3.12 -22.17 -11.94
N ILE A 473 2.37 -22.30 -10.82
CA ILE A 473 2.93 -22.59 -9.50
C ILE A 473 3.70 -23.91 -9.53
N SER A 474 3.10 -24.99 -10.04
CA SER A 474 3.76 -26.30 -10.14
C SER A 474 5.08 -26.22 -10.92
N ARG A 475 5.07 -25.58 -12.10
CA ARG A 475 6.27 -25.36 -12.91
C ARG A 475 7.35 -24.56 -12.16
N CYS A 476 6.94 -23.54 -11.40
CA CYS A 476 7.85 -22.74 -10.61
C CYS A 476 8.44 -23.51 -9.43
N LEU A 477 7.66 -24.35 -8.73
CA LEU A 477 8.15 -25.22 -7.65
C LEU A 477 9.20 -26.21 -8.15
N ASP A 478 8.95 -26.84 -9.30
CA ASP A 478 9.91 -27.78 -9.91
C ASP A 478 11.24 -27.07 -10.27
N LYS A 479 11.18 -25.87 -10.85
CA LYS A 479 12.37 -25.05 -11.13
C LYS A 479 13.10 -24.68 -9.84
N LEU A 480 12.38 -24.22 -8.81
CA LEU A 480 12.95 -23.85 -7.52
C LEU A 480 13.66 -25.02 -6.85
N ALA A 481 13.04 -26.21 -6.83
CA ALA A 481 13.66 -27.43 -6.28
C ALA A 481 14.98 -27.80 -6.99
N GLY A 482 15.10 -27.50 -8.26
CA GLY A 482 16.36 -27.63 -9.02
C GLY A 482 17.39 -26.56 -8.63
N TYR A 483 16.97 -25.31 -8.55
CA TYR A 483 17.84 -24.18 -8.26
C TYR A 483 18.41 -24.20 -6.83
N VAL A 484 17.62 -24.50 -5.81
CA VAL A 484 18.11 -24.59 -4.41
C VAL A 484 19.12 -25.71 -4.19
N LYS A 485 19.13 -26.74 -5.05
CA LYS A 485 20.16 -27.80 -5.04
C LYS A 485 21.45 -27.38 -5.75
N ARG A 486 21.35 -26.42 -6.67
CA ARG A 486 22.47 -25.98 -7.52
C ARG A 486 23.19 -24.77 -6.94
N PHE A 487 22.46 -23.88 -6.30
CA PHE A 487 23.02 -22.61 -5.79
C PHE A 487 23.23 -22.68 -4.28
N ASP A 488 24.47 -22.48 -3.87
CA ASP A 488 24.81 -22.24 -2.47
C ASP A 488 24.62 -20.76 -2.10
N THR A 489 24.66 -19.84 -3.10
CA THR A 489 24.47 -18.40 -2.91
C THR A 489 23.88 -17.74 -4.16
N LEU A 490 23.07 -16.69 -3.96
CA LEU A 490 22.61 -15.80 -5.01
C LEU A 490 23.55 -14.61 -5.25
N VAL A 491 24.47 -14.37 -4.34
CA VAL A 491 25.49 -13.32 -4.47
C VAL A 491 26.52 -13.77 -5.48
N SER A 492 26.56 -13.11 -6.65
CA SER A 492 27.63 -13.30 -7.63
C SER A 492 28.79 -12.38 -7.26
N GLY A 493 30.02 -12.89 -7.28
CA GLY A 493 31.23 -12.11 -7.06
C GLY A 493 31.48 -11.10 -8.18
#